data_70e675a2be355d6694c2749c567b241a
#
_entry.id   70e675a2be355d6694c2749c567b241a
#
_cell.length_a   1.000
_cell.length_b   1.000
_cell.length_c   1.000
_cell.angle_alpha   90.00
_cell.angle_beta   90.00
_cell.angle_gamma   90.00
#
_symmetry.space_group_name_H-M   'P 1'
#
loop_
_entity.id
_entity.type
_entity.pdbx_description
1 polymer ?
#
loop_
_entity_poly.entity_id
_entity_poly.type
_entity_poly.pdbx_seq_one_letter_code
_entity_poly.pdbx_strand_id
1 'polypeptide(L)'
;MNKLNINSSSKKYRTSFLVAFILFSCLISIPVFAEESLIILYTGSVLGEVKPCGCTEEEDLGGILRRATIIEKERSVNKNILLLDAGDTFKEPTEQGKLKAKTMIEGFNKMGYDAALLGEKDFVYGEEILNQGSFDHWVLSNVENNNLKQEKTIKYFLKIFNNGTTIAVIGLLGQELLFAKGQTKVKVENPGIRLEKILRKLKAAGEANIILLLTHMDKEKAKELFNLDDVDIVINGHLDETELIVNPEIAGKKIMVHVRERGQYLGKISISTDQKKIQNISNEYIPLNSKINDSQLVQSIYDKYNDETKQLFMKWLQDKKRAIKKTFITEIACKMCHRYEYAIWKKSGHSHSFKSLKKSNKTFDPECLKCHTTGFKQDGGFMSESITPKLINVQCEACHGAGSNHMKFIMRDHKAEQKKINILYKKLTEDSCLP
;
A
#
# COMPACT_ATOMS: atom_id res chain seq x y z
N MET A 1 86.98 3.81 -49.76
CA MET A 1 86.20 5.05 -49.82
C MET A 1 85.04 4.84 -50.75
N ASN A 2 83.79 4.61 -50.19
CA ASN A 2 82.57 4.84 -50.92
C ASN A 2 81.41 4.85 -49.88
N LYS A 3 80.84 6.02 -49.68
CA LYS A 3 79.71 6.29 -48.89
C LYS A 3 78.44 5.90 -49.69
N LEU A 4 77.65 4.99 -49.22
CA LEU A 4 76.33 4.69 -49.77
C LEU A 4 75.28 5.53 -49.02
N ASN A 5 74.65 6.40 -49.75
CA ASN A 5 73.49 7.21 -49.38
C ASN A 5 72.25 6.30 -49.39
N ILE A 6 71.64 6.08 -48.28
CA ILE A 6 70.30 5.42 -48.20
C ILE A 6 69.26 6.52 -47.98
N ASN A 7 68.55 6.79 -49.02
CA ASN A 7 67.58 7.85 -49.12
C ASN A 7 66.17 7.45 -48.56
N SER A 8 65.66 8.33 -47.84
CA SER A 8 64.25 8.62 -47.44
C SER A 8 63.13 8.09 -48.33
N SER A 9 62.62 6.89 -48.09
CA SER A 9 61.26 6.50 -48.62
C SER A 9 60.34 5.89 -47.63
N SER A 10 60.71 5.80 -46.32
CA SER A 10 59.83 5.13 -45.27
C SER A 10 58.88 6.06 -44.55
N LYS A 11 58.92 7.39 -44.80
CA LYS A 11 58.01 8.34 -44.10
C LYS A 11 56.63 8.55 -44.76
N LYS A 12 56.46 8.27 -46.04
CA LYS A 12 55.19 8.50 -46.75
C LYS A 12 54.13 7.42 -46.51
N TYR A 13 54.52 6.19 -46.21
CA TYR A 13 53.54 5.09 -45.95
C TYR A 13 53.03 5.05 -44.50
N ARG A 14 53.80 5.63 -43.56
CA ARG A 14 53.32 5.64 -42.14
C ARG A 14 52.19 6.65 -41.88
N THR A 15 52.16 7.75 -42.59
CA THR A 15 51.10 8.76 -42.47
C THR A 15 49.77 8.31 -43.14
N SER A 16 49.88 7.61 -44.28
CA SER A 16 48.70 7.09 -44.98
C SER A 16 48.00 5.95 -44.18
N PHE A 17 48.75 5.11 -43.47
CA PHE A 17 48.13 4.06 -42.60
C PHE A 17 47.47 4.62 -41.35
N LEU A 18 48.02 5.68 -40.77
CA LEU A 18 47.41 6.34 -39.59
C LEU A 18 46.11 7.08 -39.93
N VAL A 19 46.06 7.74 -41.10
CA VAL A 19 44.85 8.43 -41.55
C VAL A 19 43.76 7.45 -41.96
N ALA A 20 44.09 6.29 -42.56
CA ALA A 20 43.12 5.24 -42.87
C ALA A 20 42.61 4.54 -41.63
N PHE A 21 43.39 4.40 -40.54
CA PHE A 21 42.95 3.81 -39.28
C PHE A 21 42.06 4.77 -38.48
N ILE A 22 42.31 6.08 -38.52
CA ILE A 22 41.46 7.12 -37.89
C ILE A 22 40.14 7.28 -38.65
N LEU A 23 40.12 7.17 -39.98
CA LEU A 23 38.87 7.20 -40.75
C LEU A 23 38.04 5.93 -40.63
N PHE A 24 38.67 4.78 -40.37
CA PHE A 24 37.95 3.52 -40.15
C PHE A 24 37.37 3.42 -38.71
N SER A 25 37.98 4.06 -37.70
CA SER A 25 37.43 4.10 -36.34
C SER A 25 36.26 5.10 -36.15
N CYS A 26 36.06 6.04 -37.08
CA CYS A 26 34.89 6.95 -37.05
C CYS A 26 33.62 6.38 -37.68
N LEU A 27 33.64 5.18 -38.28
CA LEU A 27 32.50 4.62 -39.00
C LEU A 27 31.75 3.49 -38.21
N ILE A 28 32.15 3.16 -36.98
CA ILE A 28 31.44 2.20 -36.16
C ILE A 28 30.92 2.92 -34.90
N SER A 29 30.24 4.04 -35.07
CA SER A 29 29.21 4.44 -34.10
C SER A 29 27.98 3.58 -34.37
N ILE A 30 27.98 2.34 -33.92
CA ILE A 30 26.74 1.60 -33.75
C ILE A 30 25.94 2.44 -32.75
N PRO A 31 24.81 3.02 -33.16
CA PRO A 31 23.92 3.61 -32.15
C PRO A 31 23.58 2.46 -31.21
N VAL A 32 24.11 2.48 -30.01
CA VAL A 32 23.54 1.73 -28.91
C VAL A 32 22.14 2.34 -28.73
N PHE A 33 21.16 1.78 -29.42
CA PHE A 33 19.77 2.02 -29.08
C PHE A 33 19.69 1.55 -27.63
N ALA A 34 19.66 2.50 -26.72
CA ALA A 34 19.29 2.21 -25.35
C ALA A 34 17.93 1.51 -25.46
N GLU A 35 17.88 0.23 -25.11
CA GLU A 35 16.69 -0.57 -25.11
C GLU A 35 15.70 0.17 -24.21
N GLU A 36 14.68 0.81 -24.81
CA GLU A 36 13.72 1.61 -24.05
C GLU A 36 12.92 0.65 -23.17
N SER A 37 13.24 0.67 -21.87
CA SER A 37 12.50 -0.10 -20.90
C SER A 37 11.14 0.55 -20.64
N LEU A 38 10.08 -0.23 -20.67
CA LEU A 38 8.76 0.14 -20.16
C LEU A 38 8.71 -0.25 -18.69
N ILE A 39 8.24 0.66 -17.86
CA ILE A 39 8.14 0.45 -16.42
C ILE A 39 6.67 0.47 -16.02
N ILE A 40 6.22 -0.57 -15.33
CA ILE A 40 4.92 -0.61 -14.69
C ILE A 40 5.14 -0.53 -13.19
N LEU A 41 4.70 0.56 -12.57
CA LEU A 41 4.63 0.71 -11.13
C LEU A 41 3.23 0.31 -10.66
N TYR A 42 3.14 -0.46 -9.59
CA TYR A 42 1.83 -0.91 -9.13
C TYR A 42 1.71 -0.98 -7.61
N THR A 43 0.49 -0.72 -7.14
CA THR A 43 0.04 -0.90 -5.76
C THR A 43 -1.26 -1.72 -5.73
N GLY A 44 -1.74 -2.04 -4.56
CA GLY A 44 -3.02 -2.66 -4.27
C GLY A 44 -3.05 -3.10 -2.81
N SER A 45 -4.20 -3.47 -2.29
CA SER A 45 -4.42 -3.82 -0.87
C SER A 45 -3.77 -2.81 0.09
N VAL A 46 -3.89 -1.51 -0.25
CA VAL A 46 -3.33 -0.41 0.55
C VAL A 46 -4.07 -0.26 1.87
N LEU A 47 -5.34 -0.65 1.93
CA LEU A 47 -6.18 -0.71 3.13
C LEU A 47 -6.22 0.61 3.92
N GLY A 48 -6.20 1.74 3.21
CA GLY A 48 -6.25 3.08 3.81
C GLY A 48 -4.99 3.48 4.59
N GLU A 49 -3.86 2.82 4.40
CA GLU A 49 -2.61 3.18 5.10
C GLU A 49 -2.00 4.47 4.53
N VAL A 50 -2.45 5.60 5.07
CA VAL A 50 -1.98 6.95 4.69
C VAL A 50 -0.57 7.20 5.20
N LYS A 51 -0.24 6.68 6.39
CA LYS A 51 1.08 6.77 7.02
C LYS A 51 1.50 5.39 7.53
N PRO A 52 2.81 5.07 7.54
CA PRO A 52 3.28 3.83 8.11
C PRO A 52 2.89 3.71 9.58
N CYS A 53 2.53 2.50 10.00
CA CYS A 53 2.24 2.15 11.37
C CYS A 53 3.11 0.92 11.72
N GLY A 54 4.35 1.15 12.09
CA GLY A 54 5.29 0.11 12.54
C GLY A 54 5.69 0.32 13.99
N CYS A 55 5.68 -0.76 14.79
CA CYS A 55 6.16 -0.75 16.17
C CYS A 55 7.69 -0.81 16.24
N THR A 56 8.33 -1.34 15.21
CA THR A 56 9.79 -1.47 15.06
C THR A 56 10.24 -0.71 13.79
N GLU A 57 11.57 -0.53 13.64
CA GLU A 57 12.13 0.10 12.44
C GLU A 57 11.91 -0.75 11.18
N GLU A 58 11.91 -2.08 11.34
CA GLU A 58 11.67 -3.03 10.25
C GLU A 58 10.21 -3.01 9.78
N GLU A 59 9.27 -2.71 10.68
CA GLU A 59 7.83 -2.62 10.38
C GLU A 59 7.40 -1.22 9.93
N ASP A 60 8.27 -0.20 10.07
CA ASP A 60 7.99 1.18 9.63
C ASP A 60 8.04 1.28 8.11
N LEU A 61 7.08 0.62 7.45
CA LEU A 61 6.94 0.54 5.99
C LEU A 61 5.64 1.18 5.52
N GLY A 62 5.66 1.70 4.27
CA GLY A 62 4.47 2.20 3.60
C GLY A 62 4.29 3.72 3.70
N GLY A 63 3.05 4.15 3.49
CA GLY A 63 2.63 5.55 3.53
C GLY A 63 2.64 6.27 2.18
N ILE A 64 1.67 7.18 2.02
CA ILE A 64 1.45 7.91 0.76
C ILE A 64 2.61 8.85 0.42
N LEU A 65 3.27 9.44 1.44
CA LEU A 65 4.35 10.39 1.25
C LEU A 65 5.60 9.71 0.65
N ARG A 66 6.01 8.57 1.23
CA ARG A 66 7.16 7.79 0.73
C ARG A 66 6.88 7.17 -0.63
N ARG A 67 5.63 6.72 -0.85
CA ARG A 67 5.19 6.21 -2.16
C ARG A 67 5.35 7.27 -3.24
N ALA A 68 4.89 8.49 -2.99
CA ALA A 68 5.03 9.59 -3.93
C ALA A 68 6.50 9.88 -4.25
N THR A 69 7.40 9.86 -3.25
CA THR A 69 8.85 10.06 -3.47
C THR A 69 9.43 9.03 -4.45
N ILE A 70 9.09 7.75 -4.29
CA ILE A 70 9.60 6.71 -5.21
C ILE A 70 9.01 6.88 -6.62
N ILE A 71 7.71 7.21 -6.74
CA ILE A 71 7.09 7.48 -8.03
C ILE A 71 7.75 8.68 -8.73
N GLU A 72 8.01 9.78 -8.01
CA GLU A 72 8.72 10.95 -8.54
C GLU A 72 10.14 10.58 -9.00
N LYS A 73 10.87 9.79 -8.19
CA LYS A 73 12.22 9.29 -8.53
C LYS A 73 12.19 8.46 -9.82
N GLU A 74 11.29 7.50 -9.93
CA GLU A 74 11.18 6.65 -11.13
C GLU A 74 10.84 7.50 -12.37
N ARG A 75 9.92 8.46 -12.26
CA ARG A 75 9.58 9.38 -13.36
C ARG A 75 10.71 10.33 -13.77
N SER A 76 11.63 10.63 -12.86
CA SER A 76 12.78 11.47 -13.19
C SER A 76 13.77 10.78 -14.12
N VAL A 77 13.87 9.45 -14.05
CA VAL A 77 14.81 8.64 -14.83
C VAL A 77 14.16 7.88 -15.99
N ASN A 78 12.85 7.59 -15.90
CA ASN A 78 12.10 6.85 -16.91
C ASN A 78 10.96 7.70 -17.47
N LYS A 79 10.84 7.75 -18.81
CA LYS A 79 9.73 8.47 -19.48
C LYS A 79 8.56 7.54 -19.83
N ASN A 80 8.81 6.25 -19.89
CA ASN A 80 7.84 5.23 -20.26
C ASN A 80 7.32 4.52 -19.00
N ILE A 81 6.49 5.20 -18.21
CA ILE A 81 5.89 4.67 -16.96
C ILE A 81 4.38 4.51 -17.11
N LEU A 82 3.89 3.39 -16.59
CA LEU A 82 2.48 3.10 -16.35
C LEU A 82 2.31 2.87 -14.83
N LEU A 83 1.46 3.66 -14.17
CA LEU A 83 1.23 3.58 -12.73
C LEU A 83 -0.18 3.08 -12.44
N LEU A 84 -0.32 1.95 -11.74
CA LEU A 84 -1.56 1.21 -11.56
C LEU A 84 -1.85 0.89 -10.09
N ASP A 85 -3.14 0.69 -9.77
CA ASP A 85 -3.57 0.10 -8.50
C ASP A 85 -4.51 -1.08 -8.75
N ALA A 86 -4.33 -2.17 -8.01
CA ALA A 86 -5.05 -3.43 -8.17
C ALA A 86 -6.19 -3.64 -7.15
N GLY A 87 -6.69 -2.55 -6.55
CA GLY A 87 -7.86 -2.55 -5.67
C GLY A 87 -7.57 -2.74 -4.18
N ASP A 88 -8.64 -2.71 -3.39
CA ASP A 88 -8.63 -2.68 -1.93
C ASP A 88 -7.80 -1.53 -1.36
N THR A 89 -8.04 -0.35 -1.91
CA THR A 89 -7.45 0.90 -1.44
C THR A 89 -8.05 1.35 -0.10
N PHE A 90 -9.32 1.04 0.17
CA PHE A 90 -10.04 1.39 1.39
C PHE A 90 -10.03 0.25 2.41
N LYS A 91 -10.55 0.51 3.61
CA LYS A 91 -10.61 -0.50 4.66
C LYS A 91 -11.99 -0.49 5.35
N GLU A 92 -12.01 -0.22 6.64
CA GLU A 92 -13.20 -0.36 7.50
C GLU A 92 -14.17 0.82 7.37
N PRO A 93 -15.51 0.60 7.54
CA PRO A 93 -16.52 1.64 7.47
C PRO A 93 -16.52 2.52 8.73
N THR A 94 -15.43 3.25 8.96
CA THR A 94 -15.31 4.21 10.07
C THR A 94 -15.24 5.63 9.54
N GLU A 95 -15.57 6.64 10.37
CA GLU A 95 -15.45 8.05 9.98
C GLU A 95 -14.00 8.41 9.59
N GLN A 96 -13.01 7.92 10.34
CA GLN A 96 -11.60 8.11 10.00
C GLN A 96 -11.23 7.36 8.72
N GLY A 97 -11.72 6.14 8.53
CA GLY A 97 -11.52 5.37 7.30
C GLY A 97 -12.11 6.10 6.07
N LYS A 98 -13.27 6.79 6.22
CA LYS A 98 -13.83 7.63 5.15
C LYS A 98 -12.91 8.81 4.78
N LEU A 99 -12.25 9.43 5.77
CA LEU A 99 -11.23 10.46 5.50
C LEU A 99 -10.03 9.89 4.77
N LYS A 100 -9.54 8.71 5.17
CA LYS A 100 -8.46 7.99 4.49
C LYS A 100 -8.80 7.69 3.04
N ALA A 101 -10.01 7.19 2.77
CA ALA A 101 -10.48 6.91 1.41
C ALA A 101 -10.44 8.16 0.52
N LYS A 102 -10.95 9.30 1.01
CA LYS A 102 -10.86 10.59 0.29
C LYS A 102 -9.41 10.99 0.02
N THR A 103 -8.55 10.85 1.03
CA THR A 103 -7.10 11.14 0.94
C THR A 103 -6.43 10.29 -0.14
N MET A 104 -6.76 9.00 -0.22
CA MET A 104 -6.22 8.08 -1.22
C MET A 104 -6.68 8.46 -2.64
N ILE A 105 -7.96 8.81 -2.84
CA ILE A 105 -8.48 9.23 -4.14
C ILE A 105 -7.80 10.53 -4.60
N GLU A 106 -7.68 11.53 -3.71
CA GLU A 106 -6.94 12.77 -4.00
C GLU A 106 -5.46 12.47 -4.30
N GLY A 107 -4.86 11.53 -3.55
CA GLY A 107 -3.49 11.06 -3.75
C GLY A 107 -3.26 10.36 -5.09
N PHE A 108 -4.18 9.51 -5.54
CA PHE A 108 -4.11 8.86 -6.84
C PHE A 108 -4.03 9.89 -7.96
N ASN A 109 -4.93 10.87 -7.94
CA ASN A 109 -4.92 11.95 -8.92
C ASN A 109 -3.61 12.76 -8.86
N LYS A 110 -3.16 13.14 -7.66
CA LYS A 110 -1.96 13.96 -7.48
C LYS A 110 -0.66 13.23 -7.85
N MET A 111 -0.56 11.94 -7.53
CA MET A 111 0.55 11.09 -7.94
C MET A 111 0.46 10.66 -9.41
N GLY A 112 -0.67 10.91 -10.09
CA GLY A 112 -0.88 10.60 -11.49
C GLY A 112 -0.95 9.10 -11.76
N TYR A 113 -1.80 8.39 -11.02
CA TYR A 113 -2.16 7.02 -11.37
C TYR A 113 -2.87 7.03 -12.74
N ASP A 114 -2.44 6.15 -13.63
CA ASP A 114 -3.01 6.05 -14.98
C ASP A 114 -4.35 5.31 -14.95
N ALA A 115 -4.45 4.25 -14.14
CA ALA A 115 -5.67 3.47 -13.96
C ALA A 115 -5.66 2.72 -12.61
N ALA A 116 -6.84 2.41 -12.08
CA ALA A 116 -6.99 1.63 -10.87
C ALA A 116 -8.20 0.68 -10.98
N LEU A 117 -8.07 -0.51 -10.37
CA LEU A 117 -9.18 -1.43 -10.16
C LEU A 117 -9.85 -1.10 -8.81
N LEU A 118 -11.12 -1.42 -8.64
CA LEU A 118 -11.78 -1.45 -7.34
C LEU A 118 -11.84 -2.89 -6.83
N GLY A 119 -11.40 -3.14 -5.59
CA GLY A 119 -11.65 -4.39 -4.88
C GLY A 119 -12.97 -4.34 -4.10
N GLU A 120 -13.32 -5.42 -3.36
CA GLU A 120 -14.56 -5.49 -2.59
C GLU A 120 -14.62 -4.47 -1.45
N LYS A 121 -13.47 -4.14 -0.84
CA LYS A 121 -13.40 -3.15 0.26
C LYS A 121 -13.59 -1.72 -0.21
N ASP A 122 -13.34 -1.44 -1.49
CA ASP A 122 -13.52 -0.08 -2.03
C ASP A 122 -14.98 0.36 -2.10
N PHE A 123 -15.92 -0.58 -1.99
CA PHE A 123 -17.36 -0.29 -1.93
C PHE A 123 -17.91 -0.09 -0.51
N VAL A 124 -17.07 -0.17 0.52
CA VAL A 124 -17.46 -0.10 1.94
C VAL A 124 -18.15 1.21 2.34
N TYR A 125 -17.90 2.30 1.61
CA TYR A 125 -18.54 3.61 1.82
C TYR A 125 -19.65 3.90 0.79
N GLY A 126 -20.03 2.93 -0.02
CA GLY A 126 -20.91 3.11 -1.17
C GLY A 126 -20.24 3.86 -2.33
N GLU A 127 -20.99 4.05 -3.40
CA GLU A 127 -20.48 4.63 -4.64
C GLU A 127 -20.33 6.16 -4.59
N GLU A 128 -20.94 6.82 -3.61
CA GLU A 128 -20.91 8.28 -3.50
C GLU A 128 -19.49 8.82 -3.40
N ILE A 129 -18.63 8.18 -2.58
CA ILE A 129 -17.23 8.60 -2.40
C ILE A 129 -16.42 8.48 -3.69
N LEU A 130 -16.69 7.45 -4.49
CA LEU A 130 -16.05 7.21 -5.79
C LEU A 130 -16.54 8.23 -6.82
N ASN A 131 -17.85 8.52 -6.83
CA ASN A 131 -18.48 9.46 -7.75
C ASN A 131 -18.08 10.92 -7.48
N GLN A 132 -17.80 11.29 -6.23
CA GLN A 132 -17.38 12.63 -5.83
C GLN A 132 -15.87 12.81 -5.86
N GLY A 133 -15.10 11.72 -5.88
CA GLY A 133 -13.64 11.74 -5.91
C GLY A 133 -13.08 12.38 -7.18
N SER A 134 -11.85 12.85 -7.12
CA SER A 134 -11.15 13.50 -8.25
C SER A 134 -10.58 12.50 -9.27
N PHE A 135 -10.53 11.20 -8.95
CA PHE A 135 -10.02 10.15 -9.82
C PHE A 135 -11.17 9.54 -10.65
N ASP A 136 -10.94 9.31 -11.96
CA ASP A 136 -11.97 8.91 -12.93
C ASP A 136 -11.52 7.82 -13.92
N HIS A 137 -10.42 7.13 -13.63
CA HIS A 137 -9.94 6.00 -14.42
C HIS A 137 -10.07 4.65 -13.68
N TRP A 138 -11.26 4.39 -13.07
CA TRP A 138 -11.56 3.09 -12.48
C TRP A 138 -11.82 2.05 -13.57
N VAL A 139 -10.91 1.08 -13.73
CA VAL A 139 -11.04 0.02 -14.75
C VAL A 139 -11.90 -1.10 -14.22
N LEU A 140 -13.14 -1.18 -14.66
CA LEU A 140 -14.14 -2.17 -14.24
C LEU A 140 -14.70 -2.89 -15.47
N SER A 141 -14.00 -3.95 -15.92
CA SER A 141 -14.34 -4.64 -17.16
C SER A 141 -15.56 -5.54 -17.03
N ASN A 142 -15.67 -6.30 -15.92
CA ASN A 142 -16.71 -7.29 -15.67
C ASN A 142 -17.69 -6.89 -14.55
N VAL A 143 -17.73 -5.61 -14.21
CA VAL A 143 -18.62 -5.10 -13.15
C VAL A 143 -19.72 -4.26 -13.76
N GLU A 144 -20.96 -4.53 -13.34
CA GLU A 144 -22.14 -3.71 -13.58
C GLU A 144 -22.58 -3.08 -12.24
N ASN A 145 -22.55 -1.75 -12.19
CA ASN A 145 -23.06 -0.98 -11.07
C ASN A 145 -23.69 0.31 -11.58
N ASN A 146 -25.01 0.38 -11.53
CA ASN A 146 -25.78 1.53 -12.06
C ASN A 146 -25.63 2.80 -11.20
N ASN A 147 -25.06 2.68 -9.98
CA ASN A 147 -24.84 3.82 -9.09
C ASN A 147 -23.47 4.48 -9.32
N LEU A 148 -22.55 3.81 -10.00
CA LEU A 148 -21.28 4.42 -10.44
C LEU A 148 -21.52 5.24 -11.70
N LYS A 149 -21.03 6.47 -11.71
CA LYS A 149 -21.09 7.35 -12.87
C LYS A 149 -20.23 6.79 -14.01
N GLN A 150 -20.78 6.82 -15.23
CA GLN A 150 -20.08 6.28 -16.40
C GLN A 150 -18.76 6.99 -16.71
N GLU A 151 -18.69 8.31 -16.46
CA GLU A 151 -17.47 9.08 -16.63
C GLU A 151 -16.35 8.73 -15.65
N LYS A 152 -16.66 7.99 -14.60
CA LYS A 152 -15.67 7.52 -13.58
C LYS A 152 -15.12 6.15 -13.91
N THR A 153 -15.73 5.41 -14.79
CA THR A 153 -15.38 4.00 -15.05
C THR A 153 -15.09 3.75 -16.53
N ILE A 154 -14.10 2.93 -16.79
CA ILE A 154 -13.73 2.48 -18.14
C ILE A 154 -13.68 0.96 -18.20
N LYS A 155 -13.94 0.40 -19.39
CA LYS A 155 -13.94 -1.06 -19.59
C LYS A 155 -12.56 -1.63 -19.83
N TYR A 156 -11.64 -0.84 -20.34
CA TYR A 156 -10.21 -1.09 -20.43
C TYR A 156 -9.51 0.24 -20.68
N PHE A 157 -8.22 0.30 -20.32
CA PHE A 157 -7.37 1.48 -20.49
C PHE A 157 -6.26 1.15 -21.48
N LEU A 158 -5.94 2.07 -22.42
CA LEU A 158 -4.84 1.91 -23.35
C LEU A 158 -3.73 2.90 -23.05
N LYS A 159 -2.52 2.40 -22.82
CA LYS A 159 -1.31 3.22 -22.68
C LYS A 159 -0.42 3.05 -23.90
N ILE A 160 -0.17 4.13 -24.61
CA ILE A 160 0.77 4.18 -25.72
C ILE A 160 2.09 4.77 -25.20
N PHE A 161 3.17 4.06 -25.37
CA PHE A 161 4.51 4.49 -24.99
C PHE A 161 5.26 5.14 -26.16
N ASN A 162 6.39 5.83 -25.86
CA ASN A 162 7.15 6.59 -26.86
C ASN A 162 7.65 5.73 -28.04
N ASN A 163 7.94 4.45 -27.81
CA ASN A 163 8.34 3.49 -28.85
C ASN A 163 7.17 2.93 -29.66
N GLY A 164 5.95 3.43 -29.42
CA GLY A 164 4.72 2.99 -30.06
C GLY A 164 4.16 1.66 -29.55
N THR A 165 4.74 1.07 -28.48
CA THR A 165 4.14 -0.09 -27.82
C THR A 165 2.89 0.33 -27.07
N THR A 166 1.81 -0.41 -27.23
CA THR A 166 0.52 -0.17 -26.56
C THR A 166 0.24 -1.30 -25.58
N ILE A 167 0.03 -0.96 -24.31
CA ILE A 167 -0.45 -1.88 -23.28
C ILE A 167 -1.95 -1.66 -23.08
N ALA A 168 -2.74 -2.73 -23.16
CA ALA A 168 -4.14 -2.72 -22.74
C ALA A 168 -4.25 -3.22 -21.30
N VAL A 169 -4.80 -2.39 -20.43
CA VAL A 169 -5.08 -2.71 -19.02
C VAL A 169 -6.54 -3.07 -18.88
N ILE A 170 -6.83 -4.29 -18.40
CA ILE A 170 -8.17 -4.84 -18.25
C ILE A 170 -8.37 -5.16 -16.75
N GLY A 171 -9.41 -4.60 -16.11
CA GLY A 171 -9.69 -4.77 -14.69
C GLY A 171 -10.78 -5.82 -14.44
N LEU A 172 -10.48 -6.89 -13.70
CA LEU A 172 -11.37 -8.01 -13.47
C LEU A 172 -11.51 -8.35 -11.99
N LEU A 173 -12.76 -8.45 -11.52
CA LEU A 173 -13.10 -8.90 -10.17
C LEU A 173 -13.52 -10.37 -10.17
N GLY A 174 -13.17 -11.08 -9.10
CA GLY A 174 -13.68 -12.42 -8.83
C GLY A 174 -15.16 -12.40 -8.41
N GLN A 175 -15.91 -13.43 -8.83
CA GLN A 175 -17.32 -13.58 -8.42
C GLN A 175 -17.47 -14.09 -6.98
N GLU A 176 -16.41 -14.64 -6.39
CA GLU A 176 -16.34 -15.14 -5.02
C GLU A 176 -16.24 -14.04 -3.97
N LEU A 177 -15.87 -12.83 -4.35
CA LEU A 177 -15.66 -11.72 -3.43
C LEU A 177 -16.92 -11.36 -2.64
N LEU A 178 -16.74 -11.11 -1.35
CA LEU A 178 -17.83 -10.78 -0.42
C LEU A 178 -17.93 -9.26 -0.24
N PHE A 179 -18.85 -8.66 -0.95
CA PHE A 179 -19.18 -7.25 -0.75
C PHE A 179 -19.97 -7.02 0.54
N ALA A 180 -19.74 -5.90 1.21
CA ALA A 180 -20.47 -5.54 2.44
C ALA A 180 -21.97 -5.49 2.18
N LYS A 181 -22.75 -6.27 2.94
CA LYS A 181 -24.19 -6.43 2.75
C LYS A 181 -24.93 -5.08 2.87
N GLY A 182 -25.74 -4.76 1.89
CA GLY A 182 -26.64 -3.59 1.91
C GLY A 182 -26.00 -2.26 1.52
N GLN A 183 -24.71 -2.22 1.25
CA GLN A 183 -24.03 -0.97 0.90
C GLN A 183 -23.88 -0.73 -0.62
N THR A 184 -23.92 -1.80 -1.42
CA THR A 184 -23.79 -1.68 -2.87
C THR A 184 -24.56 -2.78 -3.61
N LYS A 185 -24.99 -2.49 -4.85
CA LYS A 185 -25.58 -3.45 -5.77
C LYS A 185 -24.59 -3.76 -6.90
N VAL A 186 -23.46 -4.33 -6.53
CA VAL A 186 -22.45 -4.75 -7.49
C VAL A 186 -22.84 -6.09 -8.07
N LYS A 187 -22.90 -6.16 -9.41
CA LYS A 187 -23.03 -7.41 -10.14
C LYS A 187 -21.72 -7.69 -10.86
N VAL A 188 -21.10 -8.80 -10.53
CA VAL A 188 -19.83 -9.25 -11.14
C VAL A 188 -20.14 -10.32 -12.17
N GLU A 189 -19.86 -10.03 -13.44
CA GLU A 189 -19.92 -11.01 -14.53
C GLU A 189 -18.74 -11.97 -14.45
N ASN A 190 -18.88 -13.17 -15.05
CA ASN A 190 -17.76 -14.12 -15.13
C ASN A 190 -16.52 -13.47 -15.79
N PRO A 191 -15.37 -13.44 -15.09
CA PRO A 191 -14.19 -12.73 -15.58
C PRO A 191 -13.62 -13.31 -16.88
N GLY A 192 -13.61 -14.64 -17.05
CA GLY A 192 -13.10 -15.30 -18.26
C GLY A 192 -13.96 -14.98 -19.49
N ILE A 193 -15.30 -15.07 -19.35
CA ILE A 193 -16.23 -14.75 -20.45
C ILE A 193 -16.10 -13.28 -20.86
N ARG A 194 -15.97 -12.40 -19.88
CA ARG A 194 -15.81 -10.97 -20.16
C ARG A 194 -14.48 -10.65 -20.81
N LEU A 195 -13.41 -11.25 -20.30
CA LEU A 195 -12.06 -11.12 -20.88
C LEU A 195 -12.04 -11.52 -22.35
N GLU A 196 -12.60 -12.69 -22.70
CA GLU A 196 -12.65 -13.19 -24.07
C GLU A 196 -13.31 -12.17 -25.02
N LYS A 197 -14.44 -11.56 -24.61
CA LYS A 197 -15.12 -10.54 -25.41
C LYS A 197 -14.22 -9.31 -25.65
N ILE A 198 -13.46 -8.87 -24.64
CA ILE A 198 -12.56 -7.71 -24.76
C ILE A 198 -11.38 -8.07 -25.65
N LEU A 199 -10.75 -9.24 -25.46
CA LEU A 199 -9.61 -9.70 -26.26
C LEU A 199 -9.98 -9.80 -27.75
N ARG A 200 -11.16 -10.35 -28.09
CA ARG A 200 -11.65 -10.39 -29.48
C ARG A 200 -11.74 -8.98 -30.07
N LYS A 201 -12.26 -8.01 -29.32
CA LYS A 201 -12.37 -6.61 -29.76
C LYS A 201 -11.00 -5.99 -30.00
N LEU A 202 -10.08 -6.11 -29.03
CA LEU A 202 -8.73 -5.56 -29.12
C LEU A 202 -7.93 -6.16 -30.27
N LYS A 203 -8.04 -7.46 -30.50
CA LYS A 203 -7.41 -8.16 -31.64
C LYS A 203 -7.98 -7.69 -32.99
N ALA A 204 -9.30 -7.60 -33.11
CA ALA A 204 -9.94 -7.15 -34.35
C ALA A 204 -9.55 -5.72 -34.72
N ALA A 205 -9.33 -4.86 -33.74
CA ALA A 205 -8.91 -3.48 -33.92
C ALA A 205 -7.40 -3.29 -34.05
N GLY A 206 -6.59 -4.29 -33.66
CA GLY A 206 -5.12 -4.17 -33.59
C GLY A 206 -4.63 -3.12 -32.58
N GLU A 207 -5.40 -2.91 -31.49
CA GLU A 207 -5.20 -1.78 -30.57
C GLU A 207 -4.13 -2.02 -29.53
N ALA A 208 -3.74 -3.27 -29.23
CA ALA A 208 -2.80 -3.58 -28.16
C ALA A 208 -1.70 -4.54 -28.61
N ASN A 209 -0.50 -4.33 -28.08
CA ASN A 209 0.66 -5.20 -28.28
C ASN A 209 0.89 -6.10 -27.06
N ILE A 210 0.53 -5.63 -25.85
CA ILE A 210 0.70 -6.30 -24.56
C ILE A 210 -0.64 -6.23 -23.81
N ILE A 211 -1.07 -7.36 -23.26
CA ILE A 211 -2.29 -7.47 -22.46
C ILE A 211 -1.90 -7.60 -20.98
N LEU A 212 -2.33 -6.61 -20.19
CA LEU A 212 -2.16 -6.59 -18.75
C LEU A 212 -3.52 -6.69 -18.07
N LEU A 213 -3.63 -7.68 -17.18
CA LEU A 213 -4.79 -7.80 -16.30
C LEU A 213 -4.47 -7.21 -14.93
N LEU A 214 -5.30 -6.28 -14.48
CA LEU A 214 -5.47 -5.99 -13.06
C LEU A 214 -6.56 -6.93 -12.55
N THR A 215 -6.24 -7.82 -11.64
CA THR A 215 -7.21 -8.76 -11.08
C THR A 215 -7.38 -8.52 -9.59
N HIS A 216 -8.60 -8.71 -9.09
CA HIS A 216 -8.90 -8.77 -7.67
C HIS A 216 -9.77 -9.99 -7.43
N MET A 217 -9.13 -11.13 -7.15
CA MET A 217 -9.75 -12.45 -7.04
C MET A 217 -8.81 -13.45 -6.37
N ASP A 218 -9.34 -14.61 -6.01
CA ASP A 218 -8.54 -15.71 -5.48
C ASP A 218 -7.35 -16.03 -6.42
N LYS A 219 -6.20 -16.34 -5.83
CA LYS A 219 -4.94 -16.59 -6.53
C LYS A 219 -5.08 -17.64 -7.65
N GLU A 220 -5.77 -18.74 -7.37
CA GLU A 220 -5.93 -19.81 -8.36
C GLU A 220 -6.76 -19.37 -9.58
N LYS A 221 -7.79 -18.55 -9.36
CA LYS A 221 -8.59 -17.97 -10.46
C LYS A 221 -7.80 -16.95 -11.28
N ALA A 222 -6.98 -16.13 -10.62
CA ALA A 222 -6.07 -15.23 -11.32
C ALA A 222 -5.06 -16.02 -12.18
N LYS A 223 -4.58 -17.17 -11.68
CA LYS A 223 -3.68 -18.07 -12.39
C LYS A 223 -4.33 -18.73 -13.61
N GLU A 224 -5.62 -19.07 -13.53
CA GLU A 224 -6.35 -19.58 -14.71
C GLU A 224 -6.34 -18.55 -15.86
N LEU A 225 -6.53 -17.25 -15.55
CA LEU A 225 -6.46 -16.18 -16.53
C LEU A 225 -5.03 -15.92 -17.04
N PHE A 226 -4.03 -16.05 -16.17
CA PHE A 226 -2.62 -15.93 -16.54
C PHE A 226 -2.17 -16.99 -17.55
N ASN A 227 -2.74 -18.19 -17.48
CA ASN A 227 -2.42 -19.30 -18.38
C ASN A 227 -2.95 -19.12 -19.80
N LEU A 228 -3.84 -18.13 -20.04
CA LEU A 228 -4.34 -17.85 -21.41
C LEU A 228 -3.20 -17.27 -22.27
N ASP A 229 -3.05 -17.76 -23.50
CA ASP A 229 -1.97 -17.36 -24.42
C ASP A 229 -1.95 -15.84 -24.71
N ASP A 230 -3.11 -15.24 -24.73
CA ASP A 230 -3.29 -13.81 -25.05
C ASP A 230 -3.04 -12.86 -23.88
N VAL A 231 -2.66 -13.38 -22.70
CA VAL A 231 -2.39 -12.60 -21.50
C VAL A 231 -0.90 -12.61 -21.22
N ASP A 232 -0.30 -11.44 -21.10
CA ASP A 232 1.14 -11.28 -20.89
C ASP A 232 1.48 -11.00 -19.42
N ILE A 233 0.68 -10.16 -18.75
CA ILE A 233 0.94 -9.67 -17.40
C ILE A 233 -0.32 -9.80 -16.56
N VAL A 234 -0.20 -10.32 -15.34
CA VAL A 234 -1.26 -10.29 -14.33
C VAL A 234 -0.72 -9.65 -13.06
N ILE A 235 -1.44 -8.65 -12.55
CA ILE A 235 -1.22 -8.03 -11.24
C ILE A 235 -2.45 -8.32 -10.40
N ASN A 236 -2.35 -9.25 -9.44
CA ASN A 236 -3.46 -9.61 -8.55
C ASN A 236 -3.40 -8.80 -7.25
N GLY A 237 -4.49 -8.08 -6.96
CA GLY A 237 -4.63 -7.22 -5.80
C GLY A 237 -5.18 -7.91 -4.56
N HIS A 238 -5.92 -9.01 -4.74
CA HIS A 238 -6.51 -9.75 -3.64
C HIS A 238 -5.45 -10.58 -2.92
N LEU A 239 -5.41 -10.47 -1.59
CA LEU A 239 -4.51 -11.23 -0.72
C LEU A 239 -5.34 -12.12 0.20
N ASP A 240 -4.96 -13.38 0.28
CA ASP A 240 -5.45 -14.29 1.31
C ASP A 240 -4.78 -13.93 2.66
N GLU A 241 -5.57 -13.87 3.74
CA GLU A 241 -5.07 -13.58 5.09
C GLU A 241 -3.99 -14.57 5.55
N THR A 242 -3.95 -15.76 4.95
CA THR A 242 -3.00 -16.83 5.27
C THR A 242 -1.71 -16.79 4.44
N GLU A 243 -1.68 -16.08 3.32
CA GLU A 243 -0.54 -16.03 2.39
C GLU A 243 -0.15 -14.59 2.02
N LEU A 244 0.46 -13.89 2.97
CA LEU A 244 0.83 -12.47 2.83
C LEU A 244 1.98 -12.21 1.84
N ILE A 245 2.74 -13.24 1.48
CA ILE A 245 3.90 -13.14 0.58
C ILE A 245 3.80 -14.20 -0.51
N VAL A 246 3.39 -13.77 -1.71
CA VAL A 246 3.39 -14.60 -2.91
C VAL A 246 4.55 -14.19 -3.81
N ASN A 247 5.37 -15.16 -4.23
CA ASN A 247 6.45 -14.91 -5.17
C ASN A 247 5.91 -14.69 -6.59
N PRO A 248 6.56 -13.83 -7.41
CA PRO A 248 6.22 -13.72 -8.83
C PRO A 248 6.30 -15.07 -9.56
N GLU A 249 5.33 -15.34 -10.42
CA GLU A 249 5.36 -16.47 -11.33
C GLU A 249 5.76 -15.99 -12.73
N ILE A 250 6.87 -16.49 -13.26
CA ILE A 250 7.39 -16.13 -14.59
C ILE A 250 7.30 -17.35 -15.50
N ALA A 251 6.61 -17.20 -16.63
CA ALA A 251 6.44 -18.22 -17.64
C ALA A 251 6.92 -17.68 -19.01
N GLY A 252 8.21 -17.88 -19.31
CA GLY A 252 8.83 -17.31 -20.51
C GLY A 252 8.86 -15.79 -20.48
N LYS A 253 8.06 -15.14 -21.34
CA LYS A 253 7.92 -13.67 -21.44
C LYS A 253 6.67 -13.13 -20.73
N LYS A 254 6.00 -13.95 -19.93
CA LYS A 254 4.80 -13.60 -19.17
C LYS A 254 5.12 -13.55 -17.68
N ILE A 255 4.39 -12.73 -16.95
CA ILE A 255 4.56 -12.62 -15.49
C ILE A 255 3.21 -12.47 -14.78
N MET A 256 3.05 -13.18 -13.66
CA MET A 256 2.01 -12.93 -12.68
C MET A 256 2.64 -12.49 -11.37
N VAL A 257 2.16 -11.38 -10.82
CA VAL A 257 2.60 -10.81 -9.55
C VAL A 257 1.41 -10.58 -8.63
N HIS A 258 1.68 -10.59 -7.34
CA HIS A 258 0.72 -10.21 -6.30
C HIS A 258 1.20 -8.93 -5.63
N VAL A 259 0.26 -8.07 -5.23
CA VAL A 259 0.59 -6.90 -4.43
C VAL A 259 1.12 -7.30 -3.05
N ARG A 260 1.74 -6.39 -2.35
CA ARG A 260 2.11 -6.54 -0.93
C ARG A 260 1.12 -5.77 -0.08
N GLU A 261 0.78 -6.37 1.06
CA GLU A 261 -0.23 -5.84 1.98
C GLU A 261 0.07 -4.42 2.46
N ARG A 262 -1.00 -3.66 2.76
CA ARG A 262 -0.99 -2.36 3.44
C ARG A 262 -0.16 -1.28 2.72
N GLY A 263 0.09 -1.44 1.42
CA GLY A 263 0.89 -0.48 0.65
C GLY A 263 2.31 -0.27 1.20
N GLN A 264 2.88 -1.28 1.85
CA GLN A 264 4.24 -1.25 2.39
C GLN A 264 5.31 -1.27 1.32
N TYR A 265 4.96 -1.75 0.14
CA TYR A 265 5.85 -1.85 -1.02
C TYR A 265 5.21 -1.21 -2.24
N LEU A 266 6.05 -0.66 -3.10
CA LEU A 266 5.69 -0.34 -4.48
C LEU A 266 6.24 -1.46 -5.37
N GLY A 267 5.36 -2.13 -6.12
CA GLY A 267 5.80 -3.11 -7.11
C GLY A 267 6.30 -2.41 -8.37
N LYS A 268 7.32 -2.97 -9.01
CA LYS A 268 7.90 -2.47 -10.26
C LYS A 268 8.17 -3.62 -11.21
N ILE A 269 7.47 -3.64 -12.34
CA ILE A 269 7.75 -4.54 -13.45
C ILE A 269 8.55 -3.75 -14.49
N SER A 270 9.69 -4.31 -14.90
CA SER A 270 10.55 -3.78 -15.96
C SER A 270 10.44 -4.66 -17.18
N ILE A 271 10.16 -4.05 -18.34
CA ILE A 271 9.94 -4.75 -19.60
C ILE A 271 10.87 -4.16 -20.65
N SER A 272 11.64 -5.00 -21.32
CA SER A 272 12.27 -4.64 -22.58
C SER A 272 11.46 -5.18 -23.76
N THR A 273 11.36 -4.38 -24.83
CA THR A 273 10.60 -4.75 -26.01
C THR A 273 11.44 -4.66 -27.27
N ASP A 274 11.22 -5.62 -28.17
CA ASP A 274 11.68 -5.54 -29.56
C ASP A 274 10.48 -5.71 -30.50
N GLN A 275 10.36 -4.84 -31.50
CA GLN A 275 9.21 -4.80 -32.41
C GLN A 275 7.86 -4.85 -31.66
N LYS A 276 7.76 -4.11 -30.55
CA LYS A 276 6.58 -4.03 -29.66
C LYS A 276 6.21 -5.34 -28.94
N LYS A 277 7.08 -6.35 -28.95
CA LYS A 277 6.92 -7.61 -28.24
C LYS A 277 7.88 -7.69 -27.06
N ILE A 278 7.40 -8.24 -25.95
CA ILE A 278 8.23 -8.46 -24.77
C ILE A 278 9.44 -9.35 -25.10
N GLN A 279 10.64 -8.89 -24.76
CA GLN A 279 11.86 -9.69 -24.82
C GLN A 279 12.28 -10.17 -23.44
N ASN A 280 12.32 -9.23 -22.47
CA ASN A 280 12.60 -9.54 -21.08
C ASN A 280 11.55 -8.91 -20.18
N ILE A 281 11.24 -9.58 -19.08
CA ILE A 281 10.33 -9.12 -18.05
C ILE A 281 10.86 -9.51 -16.68
N SER A 282 10.82 -8.57 -15.74
CA SER A 282 11.25 -8.80 -14.35
C SER A 282 10.40 -8.01 -13.39
N ASN A 283 10.39 -8.41 -12.12
CA ASN A 283 9.69 -7.71 -11.06
C ASN A 283 10.59 -7.49 -9.85
N GLU A 284 10.42 -6.34 -9.21
CA GLU A 284 10.97 -6.03 -7.89
C GLU A 284 9.92 -5.41 -6.98
N TYR A 285 10.07 -5.58 -5.67
CA TYR A 285 9.26 -4.91 -4.67
C TYR A 285 10.13 -3.90 -3.93
N ILE A 286 9.81 -2.63 -4.05
CA ILE A 286 10.55 -1.51 -3.43
C ILE A 286 9.93 -1.25 -2.06
N PRO A 287 10.63 -1.54 -0.94
CA PRO A 287 10.11 -1.29 0.39
C PRO A 287 10.06 0.21 0.68
N LEU A 288 8.91 0.70 1.13
CA LEU A 288 8.70 2.11 1.48
C LEU A 288 9.12 2.38 2.94
N ASN A 289 10.40 2.22 3.24
CA ASN A 289 10.96 2.29 4.59
C ASN A 289 11.31 3.72 5.05
N SER A 290 11.72 3.86 6.32
CA SER A 290 12.05 5.13 6.98
C SER A 290 13.24 5.90 6.38
N LYS A 291 14.05 5.28 5.50
CA LYS A 291 15.15 5.95 4.79
C LYS A 291 14.67 6.79 3.60
N ILE A 292 13.40 6.63 3.20
CA ILE A 292 12.80 7.41 2.12
C ILE A 292 12.22 8.69 2.71
N ASN A 293 12.67 9.84 2.23
CA ASN A 293 12.14 11.14 2.62
C ASN A 293 10.69 11.31 2.16
N ASP A 294 9.89 12.03 2.94
CA ASP A 294 8.52 12.37 2.61
C ASP A 294 8.46 13.33 1.41
N SER A 295 7.60 13.05 0.44
CA SER A 295 7.41 13.89 -0.76
C SER A 295 6.57 15.13 -0.44
N GLN A 296 7.00 16.27 -1.00
CA GLN A 296 6.23 17.51 -0.95
C GLN A 296 5.00 17.48 -1.89
N LEU A 297 4.99 16.60 -2.90
CA LEU A 297 3.91 16.50 -3.89
C LEU A 297 2.54 16.28 -3.25
N VAL A 298 2.48 15.42 -2.23
CA VAL A 298 1.22 15.03 -1.55
C VAL A 298 1.16 15.50 -0.09
N GLN A 299 2.12 16.34 0.37
CA GLN A 299 2.19 16.82 1.74
C GLN A 299 0.90 17.55 2.16
N SER A 300 0.39 18.44 1.32
CA SER A 300 -0.83 19.19 1.61
C SER A 300 -2.07 18.30 1.79
N ILE A 301 -2.15 17.19 1.04
CA ILE A 301 -3.22 16.20 1.16
C ILE A 301 -3.12 15.48 2.51
N TYR A 302 -1.90 15.12 2.90
CA TYR A 302 -1.63 14.48 4.19
C TYR A 302 -1.91 15.41 5.37
N ASP A 303 -1.55 16.69 5.29
CA ASP A 303 -1.82 17.69 6.33
C ASP A 303 -3.33 17.91 6.50
N LYS A 304 -4.07 18.03 5.40
CA LYS A 304 -5.54 18.10 5.41
C LYS A 304 -6.16 16.89 6.12
N TYR A 305 -5.70 15.69 5.81
CA TYR A 305 -6.13 14.46 6.50
C TYR A 305 -5.89 14.53 8.01
N ASN A 306 -4.73 15.00 8.45
CA ASN A 306 -4.41 15.15 9.87
C ASN A 306 -5.32 16.15 10.56
N ASP A 307 -5.59 17.29 9.93
CA ASP A 307 -6.47 18.33 10.48
C ASP A 307 -7.92 17.84 10.60
N GLU A 308 -8.45 17.15 9.58
CA GLU A 308 -9.78 16.56 9.61
C GLU A 308 -9.87 15.43 10.67
N THR A 309 -8.84 14.60 10.82
CA THR A 309 -8.76 13.57 11.87
C THR A 309 -8.75 14.19 13.26
N LYS A 310 -8.03 15.30 13.44
CA LYS A 310 -8.03 16.07 14.71
C LYS A 310 -9.41 16.65 15.02
N GLN A 311 -10.11 17.17 14.01
CA GLN A 311 -11.49 17.68 14.19
C GLN A 311 -12.44 16.54 14.60
N LEU A 312 -12.37 15.37 13.97
CA LEU A 312 -13.14 14.19 14.38
C LEU A 312 -12.87 13.81 15.83
N PHE A 313 -11.62 13.79 16.24
CA PHE A 313 -11.25 13.48 17.63
C PHE A 313 -11.79 14.52 18.61
N MET A 314 -11.70 15.81 18.29
CA MET A 314 -12.25 16.88 19.13
C MET A 314 -13.77 16.79 19.27
N LYS A 315 -14.49 16.48 18.19
CA LYS A 315 -15.93 16.21 18.21
C LYS A 315 -16.26 15.04 19.13
N TRP A 316 -15.56 13.93 18.97
CA TRP A 316 -15.72 12.76 19.84
C TRP A 316 -15.50 13.10 21.32
N LEU A 317 -14.50 13.90 21.66
CA LEU A 317 -14.25 14.37 23.04
C LEU A 317 -15.42 15.19 23.59
N GLN A 318 -16.01 16.07 22.81
CA GLN A 318 -17.16 16.89 23.22
C GLN A 318 -18.38 16.01 23.54
N ASP A 319 -18.65 15.02 22.68
CA ASP A 319 -19.80 14.11 22.85
C ASP A 319 -19.65 13.21 24.09
N LYS A 320 -18.41 12.82 24.47
CA LYS A 320 -18.11 11.90 25.58
C LYS A 320 -17.92 12.56 26.95
N LYS A 321 -17.83 13.87 27.06
CA LYS A 321 -17.55 14.58 28.33
C LYS A 321 -18.58 14.31 29.45
N ARG A 322 -19.72 13.69 29.19
CA ARG A 322 -20.87 13.62 30.12
C ARG A 322 -20.85 12.48 31.15
N ALA A 323 -19.97 11.47 31.05
CA ALA A 323 -19.97 10.36 32.00
C ALA A 323 -18.61 9.65 32.10
N ILE A 324 -17.67 10.21 32.87
CA ILE A 324 -16.41 9.51 33.18
C ILE A 324 -16.64 8.58 34.35
N LYS A 325 -16.83 7.28 34.10
CA LYS A 325 -16.78 6.24 35.15
C LYS A 325 -15.31 5.93 35.46
N LYS A 326 -14.94 5.88 36.74
CA LYS A 326 -13.58 5.45 37.16
C LYS A 326 -13.51 3.92 37.16
N THR A 327 -13.33 3.31 36.00
CA THR A 327 -13.18 1.85 35.86
C THR A 327 -11.72 1.43 35.82
N PHE A 328 -10.83 2.27 35.29
CA PHE A 328 -9.40 2.08 35.25
C PHE A 328 -8.76 2.72 36.48
N ILE A 329 -7.81 1.99 37.13
CA ILE A 329 -7.19 2.36 38.42
C ILE A 329 -5.72 2.74 38.28
N THR A 330 -5.15 2.56 37.09
CA THR A 330 -3.77 2.86 36.69
C THR A 330 -2.70 1.89 37.25
N GLU A 331 -1.54 1.91 36.65
CA GLU A 331 -0.39 1.09 37.01
C GLU A 331 0.11 1.31 38.43
N ILE A 332 -0.16 2.50 39.01
CA ILE A 332 0.26 2.82 40.39
C ILE A 332 -0.48 1.94 41.42
N ALA A 333 -1.79 1.71 41.16
CA ALA A 333 -2.55 0.80 42.01
C ALA A 333 -2.07 -0.66 41.88
N CYS A 334 -1.74 -1.11 40.70
CA CYS A 334 -1.21 -2.44 40.43
C CYS A 334 0.15 -2.66 41.11
N LYS A 335 1.02 -1.65 41.13
CA LYS A 335 2.35 -1.68 41.77
C LYS A 335 2.28 -2.06 43.25
N MET A 336 1.20 -1.76 43.95
CA MET A 336 1.11 -2.01 45.41
C MET A 336 1.27 -3.50 45.71
N CYS A 337 0.75 -4.39 44.88
CA CYS A 337 0.83 -5.85 45.06
C CYS A 337 1.74 -6.50 44.02
N HIS A 338 1.79 -6.01 42.77
CA HIS A 338 2.50 -6.59 41.62
C HIS A 338 3.84 -5.86 41.36
N ARG A 339 4.72 -5.82 42.35
CA ARG A 339 5.99 -5.03 42.29
C ARG A 339 6.96 -5.54 41.23
N TYR A 340 7.02 -6.86 41.06
CA TYR A 340 7.93 -7.51 40.11
C TYR A 340 7.49 -7.21 38.66
N GLU A 341 6.24 -7.46 38.35
CA GLU A 341 5.63 -7.21 37.02
C GLU A 341 5.70 -5.71 36.65
N TYR A 342 5.44 -4.84 37.63
CA TYR A 342 5.61 -3.40 37.46
C TYR A 342 7.05 -3.02 37.09
N ALA A 343 8.05 -3.65 37.70
CA ALA A 343 9.46 -3.35 37.44
C ALA A 343 9.87 -3.77 36.01
N ILE A 344 9.32 -4.88 35.51
CA ILE A 344 9.49 -5.32 34.11
C ILE A 344 8.82 -4.35 33.16
N TRP A 345 7.52 -4.07 33.38
CA TRP A 345 6.76 -3.12 32.56
C TRP A 345 7.44 -1.76 32.49
N LYS A 346 7.94 -1.24 33.60
CA LYS A 346 8.58 0.08 33.67
C LYS A 346 9.81 0.22 32.78
N LYS A 347 10.48 -0.89 32.46
CA LYS A 347 11.64 -0.94 31.56
C LYS A 347 11.24 -1.17 30.09
N SER A 348 10.00 -1.57 29.84
CA SER A 348 9.50 -1.85 28.48
C SER A 348 9.10 -0.59 27.71
N GLY A 349 9.00 -0.69 26.39
CA GLY A 349 8.48 0.36 25.53
C GLY A 349 7.05 0.79 25.87
N HIS A 350 6.24 -0.13 26.43
CA HIS A 350 4.86 0.13 26.86
C HIS A 350 4.76 1.26 27.88
N SER A 351 5.70 1.37 28.83
CA SER A 351 5.68 2.38 29.90
C SER A 351 5.89 3.83 29.40
N HIS A 352 6.27 4.02 28.15
CA HIS A 352 6.52 5.32 27.54
C HIS A 352 6.00 5.42 26.09
N SER A 353 5.06 4.54 25.69
CA SER A 353 4.50 4.47 24.35
C SER A 353 3.86 5.79 23.86
N PHE A 354 3.26 6.57 24.75
CA PHE A 354 2.66 7.87 24.40
C PHE A 354 3.71 8.93 23.97
N LYS A 355 4.98 8.75 24.38
CA LYS A 355 6.06 9.66 23.98
C LYS A 355 6.30 9.63 22.46
N SER A 356 6.10 8.48 21.80
CA SER A 356 6.21 8.37 20.34
C SER A 356 5.14 9.16 19.63
N LEU A 357 3.90 9.18 20.16
CA LEU A 357 2.81 9.99 19.61
C LEU A 357 3.08 11.49 19.72
N LYS A 358 3.68 11.94 20.82
CA LYS A 358 4.12 13.34 20.98
C LYS A 358 5.17 13.70 19.93
N LYS A 359 6.16 12.82 19.73
CA LYS A 359 7.23 13.03 18.74
C LYS A 359 6.70 13.12 17.30
N SER A 360 5.70 12.31 16.97
CA SER A 360 5.09 12.27 15.64
C SER A 360 3.89 13.22 15.48
N ASN A 361 3.57 14.04 16.51
CA ASN A 361 2.38 14.90 16.55
C ASN A 361 1.06 14.16 16.26
N LYS A 362 0.87 12.97 16.87
CA LYS A 362 -0.27 12.05 16.67
C LYS A 362 -1.09 11.80 17.94
N THR A 363 -1.01 12.66 18.94
CA THR A 363 -1.75 12.53 20.21
C THR A 363 -3.26 12.71 20.08
N PHE A 364 -3.74 13.02 18.89
CA PHE A 364 -5.15 13.15 18.53
C PHE A 364 -5.66 12.04 17.59
N ASP A 365 -4.79 11.18 17.10
CA ASP A 365 -5.15 10.18 16.10
C ASP A 365 -5.76 8.94 16.79
N PRO A 366 -7.06 8.63 16.56
CA PRO A 366 -7.74 7.50 17.22
C PRO A 366 -7.08 6.14 16.96
N GLU A 367 -6.50 5.91 15.80
CA GLU A 367 -5.83 4.65 15.48
C GLU A 367 -4.53 4.50 16.26
N CYS A 368 -3.79 5.58 16.44
CA CYS A 368 -2.58 5.58 17.27
C CYS A 368 -2.91 5.44 18.76
N LEU A 369 -3.92 6.18 19.23
CA LEU A 369 -4.34 6.18 20.65
C LEU A 369 -4.78 4.79 21.13
N LYS A 370 -5.38 3.99 20.25
CA LYS A 370 -5.83 2.62 20.54
C LYS A 370 -4.69 1.74 21.09
N CYS A 371 -3.50 1.85 20.49
CA CYS A 371 -2.33 1.04 20.85
C CYS A 371 -1.36 1.76 21.80
N HIS A 372 -1.43 3.07 21.98
CA HIS A 372 -0.48 3.85 22.76
C HIS A 372 -1.01 4.39 24.09
N THR A 373 -2.27 4.05 24.44
CA THR A 373 -2.92 4.48 25.68
C THR A 373 -3.72 3.35 26.33
N THR A 374 -4.21 3.58 27.55
CA THR A 374 -4.94 2.56 28.30
C THR A 374 -6.44 2.80 28.20
N GLY A 375 -7.17 1.84 27.59
CA GLY A 375 -8.63 1.84 27.53
C GLY A 375 -9.24 2.90 26.62
N PHE A 376 -8.55 3.34 25.56
CA PHE A 376 -9.10 4.29 24.60
C PHE A 376 -10.44 3.77 24.01
N LYS A 377 -11.44 4.65 23.97
CA LYS A 377 -12.85 4.36 23.60
C LYS A 377 -13.61 3.40 24.55
N GLN A 378 -13.00 2.95 25.64
CA GLN A 378 -13.69 2.18 26.68
C GLN A 378 -14.23 3.12 27.78
N ASP A 379 -15.28 2.69 28.50
CA ASP A 379 -15.85 3.47 29.59
C ASP A 379 -14.84 3.70 30.70
N GLY A 380 -14.52 4.96 30.98
CA GLY A 380 -13.53 5.35 31.99
C GLY A 380 -12.07 5.25 31.56
N GLY A 381 -11.81 4.85 30.31
CA GLY A 381 -10.47 4.76 29.75
C GLY A 381 -9.91 6.11 29.27
N PHE A 382 -8.82 6.07 28.53
CA PHE A 382 -8.15 7.26 28.00
C PHE A 382 -9.07 8.09 27.10
N MET A 383 -9.08 9.38 27.30
CA MET A 383 -9.80 10.36 26.47
C MET A 383 -8.83 11.33 25.79
N SER A 384 -8.06 12.06 26.58
CA SER A 384 -6.98 12.93 26.14
C SER A 384 -5.98 13.14 27.28
N GLU A 385 -4.77 13.61 26.94
CA GLU A 385 -3.77 13.93 27.97
C GLU A 385 -4.26 14.95 29.01
N SER A 386 -5.10 15.91 28.58
CA SER A 386 -5.66 16.93 29.49
C SER A 386 -6.80 16.44 30.37
N ILE A 387 -7.58 15.43 29.92
CA ILE A 387 -8.75 14.91 30.65
C ILE A 387 -8.40 13.72 31.51
N THR A 388 -7.60 12.80 30.99
CA THR A 388 -7.22 11.54 31.67
C THR A 388 -5.69 11.33 31.64
N PRO A 389 -4.88 12.27 32.20
CA PRO A 389 -3.41 12.24 32.09
C PRO A 389 -2.77 10.98 32.69
N LYS A 390 -3.45 10.32 33.61
CA LYS A 390 -2.98 9.09 34.26
C LYS A 390 -3.14 7.83 33.44
N LEU A 391 -3.84 7.89 32.28
CA LEU A 391 -4.09 6.74 31.40
C LEU A 391 -3.26 6.80 30.10
N ILE A 392 -2.28 7.70 30.02
CA ILE A 392 -1.28 7.66 28.97
C ILE A 392 -0.45 6.37 29.07
N ASN A 393 0.16 5.95 27.97
CA ASN A 393 0.94 4.72 27.83
C ASN A 393 0.09 3.44 27.88
N VAL A 394 0.68 2.34 27.49
CA VAL A 394 0.10 0.98 27.57
C VAL A 394 0.37 0.43 28.95
N GLN A 395 -0.59 0.59 29.86
CA GLN A 395 -0.46 0.10 31.24
C GLN A 395 -1.01 -1.33 31.38
N CYS A 396 -0.90 -1.93 32.56
CA CYS A 396 -1.33 -3.29 32.85
C CYS A 396 -2.77 -3.55 32.39
N GLU A 397 -3.67 -2.58 32.60
CA GLU A 397 -5.08 -2.67 32.28
C GLU A 397 -5.40 -2.63 30.77
N ALA A 398 -4.45 -2.25 29.93
CA ALA A 398 -4.63 -2.31 28.48
C ALA A 398 -4.75 -3.78 27.99
N CYS A 399 -4.00 -4.69 28.63
CA CYS A 399 -4.02 -6.12 28.34
C CYS A 399 -4.93 -6.89 29.30
N HIS A 400 -4.90 -6.58 30.59
CA HIS A 400 -5.62 -7.32 31.63
C HIS A 400 -7.08 -6.86 31.82
N GLY A 401 -7.48 -5.74 31.21
CA GLY A 401 -8.80 -5.12 31.42
C GLY A 401 -8.87 -4.25 32.68
N ALA A 402 -9.97 -3.54 32.86
CA ALA A 402 -10.16 -2.57 33.94
C ALA A 402 -10.12 -3.19 35.32
N GLY A 403 -9.21 -2.71 36.18
CA GLY A 403 -8.86 -3.32 37.48
C GLY A 403 -9.73 -2.90 38.66
N SER A 404 -10.69 -1.97 38.48
CA SER A 404 -11.47 -1.45 39.61
C SER A 404 -12.26 -2.51 40.39
N ASN A 405 -12.80 -3.53 39.72
CA ASN A 405 -13.53 -4.61 40.37
C ASN A 405 -12.57 -5.56 41.13
N HIS A 406 -11.39 -5.82 40.56
CA HIS A 406 -10.35 -6.58 41.22
C HIS A 406 -9.91 -5.92 42.54
N MET A 407 -9.62 -4.62 42.51
CA MET A 407 -9.26 -3.88 43.73
C MET A 407 -10.37 -3.88 44.76
N LYS A 408 -11.63 -3.66 44.37
CA LYS A 408 -12.76 -3.73 45.30
C LYS A 408 -12.90 -5.08 45.94
N PHE A 409 -12.67 -6.17 45.22
CA PHE A 409 -12.75 -7.53 45.69
C PHE A 409 -11.64 -7.78 46.73
N ILE A 410 -10.38 -7.48 46.40
CA ILE A 410 -9.23 -7.65 47.29
C ILE A 410 -9.35 -6.82 48.58
N MET A 411 -9.88 -5.58 48.48
CA MET A 411 -10.02 -4.70 49.65
C MET A 411 -11.17 -5.10 50.61
N ARG A 412 -12.20 -5.77 50.08
CA ARG A 412 -13.40 -6.15 50.86
C ARG A 412 -13.28 -7.50 51.57
N ASP A 413 -12.50 -8.42 51.03
CA ASP A 413 -12.51 -9.79 51.54
C ASP A 413 -11.12 -10.44 51.46
N HIS A 414 -10.35 -10.36 52.56
CA HIS A 414 -9.06 -11.02 52.68
C HIS A 414 -9.15 -12.56 52.75
N LYS A 415 -10.35 -13.14 52.79
CA LYS A 415 -10.63 -14.60 52.91
C LYS A 415 -11.24 -15.24 51.68
N ALA A 416 -11.42 -14.49 50.58
CA ALA A 416 -12.03 -15.05 49.37
C ALA A 416 -11.06 -16.01 48.67
N GLU A 417 -11.56 -17.20 48.40
CA GLU A 417 -10.85 -18.32 47.80
C GLU A 417 -10.08 -17.92 46.52
N GLN A 418 -8.82 -18.29 46.44
CA GLN A 418 -7.90 -18.17 45.29
C GLN A 418 -8.58 -18.55 43.95
N LYS A 419 -9.56 -19.45 43.99
CA LYS A 419 -10.30 -19.95 42.87
C LYS A 419 -11.22 -18.89 42.17
N LYS A 420 -11.74 -17.90 42.93
CA LYS A 420 -12.54 -16.79 42.35
C LYS A 420 -11.69 -15.69 41.73
N ILE A 421 -10.44 -15.54 42.13
CA ILE A 421 -9.52 -14.55 41.59
C ILE A 421 -9.20 -14.87 40.14
N ASN A 422 -9.00 -16.15 39.79
CA ASN A 422 -8.69 -16.58 38.40
C ASN A 422 -9.85 -16.34 37.39
N ILE A 423 -11.09 -16.15 37.87
CA ILE A 423 -12.25 -15.84 37.00
C ILE A 423 -12.30 -14.34 36.63
N LEU A 424 -11.62 -13.48 37.39
CA LEU A 424 -11.62 -12.03 37.20
C LEU A 424 -10.53 -11.55 36.20
N TYR A 425 -9.65 -12.44 35.78
CA TYR A 425 -8.61 -12.13 34.81
C TYR A 425 -8.97 -12.67 33.44
N LYS A 426 -9.00 -11.79 32.45
CA LYS A 426 -8.93 -12.20 31.06
C LYS A 426 -7.57 -12.89 30.87
N LYS A 427 -7.58 -14.20 30.59
CA LYS A 427 -6.35 -14.92 30.24
C LYS A 427 -5.76 -14.22 29.00
N LEU A 428 -4.50 -13.81 29.11
CA LEU A 428 -3.80 -13.22 27.96
C LEU A 428 -3.71 -14.30 26.88
N THR A 429 -4.25 -14.01 25.74
CA THR A 429 -4.04 -14.73 24.47
C THR A 429 -3.19 -13.85 23.58
N GLU A 430 -2.60 -14.39 22.52
CA GLU A 430 -1.90 -13.60 21.51
C GLU A 430 -2.79 -12.48 20.99
N ASP A 431 -4.09 -12.73 20.81
CA ASP A 431 -5.09 -11.72 20.40
C ASP A 431 -5.32 -10.60 21.43
N SER A 432 -4.89 -10.77 22.68
CA SER A 432 -5.06 -9.73 23.73
C SER A 432 -4.14 -8.52 23.50
N CYS A 433 -3.10 -8.67 22.69
CA CYS A 433 -2.13 -7.64 22.35
C CYS A 433 -2.32 -7.11 20.93
N LEU A 434 -3.16 -7.75 20.11
CA LEU A 434 -3.49 -7.29 18.76
C LEU A 434 -4.72 -6.37 18.81
N PRO A 435 -4.68 -5.24 18.10
CA PRO A 435 -5.79 -4.29 18.05
C PRO A 435 -6.98 -4.83 17.27
#